data_3dc481df85eda8b70799f3d01c1c472d
#
_entry.id   3dc481df85eda8b70799f3d01c1c472d
#
_cell.length_a   1.000
_cell.length_b   1.000
_cell.length_c   1.000
_cell.angle_alpha   90.00
_cell.angle_beta   90.00
_cell.angle_gamma   90.00
#
_symmetry.space_group_name_H-M   'P 1'
#
loop_
_entity.id
_entity.type
_entity.pdbx_description
1 polymer ?
#
loop_
_entity_poly.entity_id
_entity_poly.type
_entity_poly.pdbx_seq_one_letter_code
_entity_poly.pdbx_strand_id
1 'polypeptide(L)'
;MKNYLFTLLLLAVPIAFASCSDDDDDDNRFNFVTEAVHNAFQNLYPDVQPYDWELEGAYVKAEFYKDNVHAEAYFTPEGTWVRTETDFRGTLPEAVSTYLSTTYPDYTVDEVDWVETPDGNYYEVELEKPGTPDVRVNVKEDGTLA
;
A
#
# COMPACT_ATOMS: atom_id res chain seq x y z
N MET A 1 -59.16 9.74 -66.17
CA MET A 1 -59.15 9.96 -64.78
C MET A 1 -58.00 9.11 -64.22
N LYS A 2 -56.88 9.73 -63.87
CA LYS A 2 -55.65 9.04 -63.52
C LYS A 2 -55.50 9.15 -61.97
N ASN A 3 -55.62 8.00 -61.29
CA ASN A 3 -55.36 7.92 -59.85
C ASN A 3 -53.87 7.79 -59.59
N TYR A 4 -53.29 8.78 -58.96
CA TYR A 4 -51.92 8.71 -58.45
C TYR A 4 -51.94 8.19 -57.04
N LEU A 5 -51.46 6.96 -56.84
CA LEU A 5 -51.28 6.33 -55.55
C LEU A 5 -49.96 6.87 -54.96
N PHE A 6 -50.03 7.69 -53.92
CA PHE A 6 -48.88 8.17 -53.19
C PHE A 6 -48.46 7.09 -52.17
N THR A 7 -47.39 6.41 -52.49
CA THR A 7 -46.78 5.46 -51.56
C THR A 7 -45.86 6.24 -50.60
N LEU A 8 -46.32 6.38 -49.37
CA LEU A 8 -45.50 7.00 -48.29
C LEU A 8 -44.47 5.98 -47.80
N LEU A 9 -43.21 6.18 -48.18
CA LEU A 9 -42.08 5.39 -47.68
C LEU A 9 -41.67 5.91 -46.31
N LEU A 10 -42.04 5.16 -45.25
CA LEU A 10 -41.58 5.46 -43.89
C LEU A 10 -40.13 4.98 -43.75
N LEU A 11 -39.17 5.90 -43.76
CA LEU A 11 -37.79 5.60 -43.31
C LEU A 11 -37.77 5.47 -41.81
N ALA A 12 -37.66 4.26 -41.30
CA ALA A 12 -37.32 3.99 -39.92
C ALA A 12 -35.81 4.21 -39.75
N VAL A 13 -35.42 5.30 -39.10
CA VAL A 13 -34.04 5.53 -38.66
C VAL A 13 -33.85 4.75 -37.34
N PRO A 14 -32.93 3.79 -37.29
CA PRO A 14 -32.58 3.20 -35.99
C PRO A 14 -31.76 4.23 -35.20
N ILE A 15 -32.34 4.73 -34.11
CA ILE A 15 -31.61 5.48 -33.11
C ILE A 15 -30.73 4.46 -32.35
N ALA A 16 -29.47 4.39 -32.72
CA ALA A 16 -28.46 3.73 -31.91
C ALA A 16 -28.28 4.57 -30.65
N PHE A 17 -28.82 4.11 -29.53
CA PHE A 17 -28.41 4.59 -28.23
C PHE A 17 -26.98 4.08 -28.00
N ALA A 18 -26.00 4.93 -28.29
CA ALA A 18 -24.68 4.76 -27.73
C ALA A 18 -24.84 4.99 -26.23
N SER A 19 -24.94 3.91 -25.50
CA SER A 19 -24.72 3.91 -24.05
C SER A 19 -23.22 4.20 -23.88
N CYS A 20 -22.88 5.45 -23.65
CA CYS A 20 -21.63 5.77 -22.99
C CYS A 20 -21.80 5.30 -21.56
N SER A 21 -21.26 4.15 -21.22
CA SER A 21 -20.93 3.81 -19.86
C SER A 21 -19.66 4.61 -19.57
N ASP A 22 -19.82 5.72 -18.87
CA ASP A 22 -18.72 6.43 -18.21
C ASP A 22 -18.33 5.60 -16.96
N ASP A 23 -17.55 4.55 -17.18
CA ASP A 23 -16.96 3.71 -16.13
C ASP A 23 -15.42 3.71 -16.23
N ASP A 24 -14.82 4.84 -16.62
CA ASP A 24 -13.38 4.90 -16.96
C ASP A 24 -12.55 5.83 -16.05
N ASP A 25 -12.96 6.16 -14.84
CA ASP A 25 -12.18 7.10 -14.01
C ASP A 25 -11.37 6.47 -12.87
N ASP A 26 -11.53 5.18 -12.54
CA ASP A 26 -10.78 4.53 -11.47
C ASP A 26 -9.51 3.78 -11.94
N ASP A 27 -9.43 3.35 -13.21
CA ASP A 27 -8.31 2.54 -13.71
C ASP A 27 -6.99 3.33 -13.92
N ASN A 28 -7.02 4.65 -13.90
CA ASN A 28 -5.83 5.48 -14.16
C ASN A 28 -5.13 5.98 -12.88
N ARG A 29 -5.72 5.77 -11.72
CA ARG A 29 -5.22 6.29 -10.45
C ARG A 29 -3.96 5.56 -10.00
N PHE A 30 -3.86 4.27 -10.30
CA PHE A 30 -2.75 3.40 -9.90
C PHE A 30 -2.02 2.78 -11.09
N ASN A 31 -1.83 3.54 -12.17
CA ASN A 31 -1.14 3.05 -13.38
C ASN A 31 0.32 2.61 -13.14
N PHE A 32 0.88 2.94 -11.99
CA PHE A 32 2.20 2.51 -11.55
C PHE A 32 2.18 1.12 -10.86
N VAL A 33 1.01 0.62 -10.48
CA VAL A 33 0.87 -0.74 -9.93
C VAL A 33 0.84 -1.73 -11.08
N THR A 34 1.97 -2.34 -11.35
CA THR A 34 2.07 -3.35 -12.41
C THR A 34 1.36 -4.65 -12.03
N GLU A 35 1.02 -5.46 -13.02
CA GLU A 35 0.49 -6.82 -12.78
C GLU A 35 1.46 -7.66 -11.93
N ALA A 36 2.77 -7.47 -12.11
CA ALA A 36 3.80 -8.15 -11.32
C ALA A 36 3.71 -7.79 -9.82
N VAL A 37 3.54 -6.49 -9.51
CA VAL A 37 3.36 -6.00 -8.13
C VAL A 37 2.07 -6.54 -7.53
N HIS A 38 0.96 -6.47 -8.29
CA HIS A 38 -0.32 -6.97 -7.82
C HIS A 38 -0.26 -8.47 -7.49
N ASN A 39 0.33 -9.27 -8.38
CA ASN A 39 0.50 -10.71 -8.18
C ASN A 39 1.43 -11.01 -6.99
N ALA A 40 2.51 -10.25 -6.83
CA ALA A 40 3.41 -10.40 -5.69
C ALA A 40 2.69 -10.12 -4.35
N PHE A 41 1.90 -9.06 -4.28
CA PHE A 41 1.09 -8.76 -3.11
C PHE A 41 0.08 -9.87 -2.80
N GLN A 42 -0.69 -10.32 -3.79
CA GLN A 42 -1.68 -11.39 -3.61
C GLN A 42 -1.06 -12.73 -3.19
N ASN A 43 0.17 -13.02 -3.62
CA ASN A 43 0.89 -14.21 -3.20
C ASN A 43 1.32 -14.17 -1.73
N LEU A 44 1.68 -12.98 -1.21
CA LEU A 44 2.05 -12.79 0.19
C LEU A 44 0.82 -12.66 1.11
N TYR A 45 -0.24 -12.04 0.60
CA TYR A 45 -1.45 -11.69 1.36
C TYR A 45 -2.72 -12.11 0.59
N PRO A 46 -2.98 -13.42 0.41
CA PRO A 46 -4.04 -13.91 -0.48
C PRO A 46 -5.46 -13.49 -0.04
N ASP A 47 -5.66 -13.27 1.25
CA ASP A 47 -6.97 -12.96 1.84
C ASP A 47 -7.15 -11.45 2.14
N VAL A 48 -6.21 -10.61 1.69
CA VAL A 48 -6.17 -9.19 1.99
C VAL A 48 -6.25 -8.37 0.70
N GLN A 49 -6.91 -7.22 0.78
CA GLN A 49 -6.92 -6.23 -0.30
C GLN A 49 -6.31 -4.92 0.21
N PRO A 50 -5.40 -4.30 -0.55
CA PRO A 50 -4.94 -2.95 -0.22
C PRO A 50 -6.09 -1.95 -0.36
N TYR A 51 -6.15 -1.00 0.54
CA TYR A 51 -7.08 0.11 0.42
C TYR A 51 -6.45 1.31 -0.30
N ASP A 52 -5.12 1.37 -0.36
CA ASP A 52 -4.40 2.36 -1.16
C ASP A 52 -3.08 1.81 -1.71
N TRP A 53 -2.58 2.48 -2.75
CA TRP A 53 -1.30 2.23 -3.39
C TRP A 53 -0.60 3.56 -3.62
N GLU A 54 0.69 3.62 -3.30
CA GLU A 54 1.50 4.82 -3.45
C GLU A 54 2.86 4.51 -4.12
N LEU A 55 3.45 5.55 -4.71
CA LEU A 55 4.86 5.53 -5.09
C LEU A 55 5.67 6.17 -3.97
N GLU A 56 6.56 5.40 -3.35
CA GLU A 56 7.48 5.90 -2.35
C GLU A 56 8.92 5.70 -2.81
N GLY A 57 9.52 6.80 -3.28
CA GLY A 57 10.85 6.76 -3.90
C GLY A 57 10.87 5.89 -5.15
N ALA A 58 11.57 4.76 -5.09
CA ALA A 58 11.70 3.79 -6.18
C ALA A 58 10.75 2.59 -6.00
N TYR A 59 9.92 2.58 -4.97
CA TYR A 59 9.07 1.45 -4.62
C TYR A 59 7.59 1.75 -4.84
N VAL A 60 6.82 0.69 -5.07
CA VAL A 60 5.37 0.68 -5.02
C VAL A 60 4.98 0.19 -3.64
N LYS A 61 4.28 1.04 -2.87
CA LYS A 61 3.79 0.75 -1.52
C LYS A 61 2.31 0.37 -1.59
N ALA A 62 1.94 -0.71 -0.92
CA ALA A 62 0.56 -1.12 -0.69
C ALA A 62 0.21 -0.88 0.77
N GLU A 63 -0.87 -0.15 1.04
CA GLU A 63 -1.41 0.05 2.38
C GLU A 63 -2.61 -0.87 2.61
N PHE A 64 -2.59 -1.61 3.72
CA PHE A 64 -3.62 -2.59 4.01
C PHE A 64 -3.78 -2.84 5.52
N TYR A 65 -4.81 -3.60 5.89
CA TYR A 65 -4.97 -4.09 7.26
C TYR A 65 -4.79 -5.61 7.29
N LYS A 66 -3.91 -6.09 8.17
CA LYS A 66 -3.73 -7.50 8.51
C LYS A 66 -4.14 -7.70 9.97
N ASP A 67 -5.12 -8.55 10.21
CA ASP A 67 -5.65 -8.80 11.57
C ASP A 67 -6.07 -7.52 12.32
N ASN A 68 -6.62 -6.52 11.61
CA ASN A 68 -6.99 -5.18 12.10
C ASN A 68 -5.80 -4.32 12.57
N VAL A 69 -4.58 -4.67 12.15
CA VAL A 69 -3.38 -3.85 12.34
C VAL A 69 -2.98 -3.25 11.00
N HIS A 70 -2.66 -1.97 10.99
CA HIS A 70 -2.17 -1.29 9.79
C HIS A 70 -0.83 -1.88 9.37
N ALA A 71 -0.65 -2.04 8.07
CA ALA A 71 0.57 -2.55 7.49
C ALA A 71 0.82 -1.94 6.10
N GLU A 72 2.08 -1.82 5.75
CA GLU A 72 2.57 -1.32 4.48
C GLU A 72 3.55 -2.33 3.86
N ALA A 73 3.31 -2.72 2.62
CA ALA A 73 4.21 -3.63 1.89
C ALA A 73 4.84 -2.91 0.69
N TYR A 74 6.15 -3.03 0.57
CA TYR A 74 6.97 -2.34 -0.43
C TYR A 74 7.48 -3.32 -1.48
N PHE A 75 7.33 -2.94 -2.74
CA PHE A 75 7.74 -3.75 -3.90
C PHE A 75 8.56 -2.91 -4.87
N THR A 76 9.50 -3.56 -5.59
CA THR A 76 10.03 -2.92 -6.80
C THR A 76 8.96 -2.91 -7.89
N PRO A 77 9.06 -2.05 -8.92
CA PRO A 77 8.13 -2.03 -10.05
C PRO A 77 8.03 -3.37 -10.78
N GLU A 78 9.04 -4.24 -10.66
CA GLU A 78 9.08 -5.59 -11.22
C GLU A 78 8.37 -6.63 -10.35
N GLY A 79 7.83 -6.22 -9.18
CA GLY A 79 7.11 -7.09 -8.27
C GLY A 79 7.98 -7.86 -7.28
N THR A 80 9.24 -7.45 -7.07
CA THR A 80 10.05 -8.03 -6.01
C THR A 80 9.67 -7.40 -4.67
N TRP A 81 9.27 -8.23 -3.71
CA TRP A 81 9.00 -7.77 -2.35
C TRP A 81 10.30 -7.32 -1.67
N VAL A 82 10.26 -6.16 -1.03
CA VAL A 82 11.40 -5.52 -0.38
C VAL A 82 11.27 -5.59 1.13
N ARG A 83 10.12 -5.18 1.67
CA ARG A 83 9.81 -5.22 3.09
C ARG A 83 8.32 -5.09 3.33
N THR A 84 7.90 -5.43 4.54
CA THR A 84 6.59 -5.09 5.10
C THR A 84 6.79 -4.47 6.46
N GLU A 85 6.18 -3.33 6.69
CA GLU A 85 6.11 -2.61 7.96
C GLU A 85 4.72 -2.84 8.55
N THR A 86 4.63 -3.09 9.85
CA THR A 86 3.37 -3.34 10.56
C THR A 86 3.40 -2.63 11.90
N ASP A 87 2.40 -1.82 12.21
CA ASP A 87 2.28 -1.14 13.52
C ASP A 87 2.49 -2.15 14.63
N PHE A 88 3.47 -1.91 15.48
CA PHE A 88 3.73 -2.78 16.61
C PHE A 88 3.06 -2.24 17.88
N ARG A 89 2.08 -2.99 18.37
CA ARG A 89 1.29 -2.61 19.56
C ARG A 89 1.59 -3.46 20.79
N GLY A 90 2.67 -4.26 20.71
CA GLY A 90 3.08 -5.16 21.78
C GLY A 90 4.04 -4.51 22.78
N THR A 91 4.64 -5.36 23.60
CA THR A 91 5.75 -4.97 24.47
C THR A 91 7.05 -5.32 23.78
N LEU A 92 7.96 -4.35 23.64
CA LEU A 92 9.28 -4.58 23.08
C LEU A 92 10.05 -5.63 23.91
N PRO A 93 10.85 -6.49 23.25
CA PRO A 93 11.77 -7.38 23.93
C PRO A 93 12.69 -6.63 24.91
N GLU A 94 13.07 -7.28 26.02
CA GLU A 94 13.93 -6.69 27.04
C GLU A 94 15.26 -6.19 26.45
N ALA A 95 15.85 -6.93 25.50
CA ALA A 95 17.10 -6.55 24.87
C ALA A 95 16.96 -5.24 24.06
N VAL A 96 15.84 -5.08 23.32
CA VAL A 96 15.53 -3.85 22.56
C VAL A 96 15.34 -2.68 23.53
N SER A 97 14.49 -2.87 24.56
CA SER A 97 14.22 -1.82 25.55
C SER A 97 15.47 -1.40 26.31
N THR A 98 16.36 -2.34 26.60
CA THR A 98 17.67 -2.07 27.25
C THR A 98 18.58 -1.29 26.32
N TYR A 99 18.66 -1.65 25.04
CA TYR A 99 19.43 -0.92 24.05
C TYR A 99 18.95 0.54 23.96
N LEU A 100 17.66 0.75 23.79
CA LEU A 100 17.07 2.09 23.65
C LEU A 100 17.31 2.95 24.88
N SER A 101 17.03 2.43 26.08
CA SER A 101 17.20 3.19 27.33
C SER A 101 18.65 3.52 27.65
N THR A 102 19.60 2.68 27.21
CA THR A 102 21.04 2.90 27.42
C THR A 102 21.60 3.88 26.40
N THR A 103 21.18 3.78 25.15
CA THR A 103 21.74 4.58 24.05
C THR A 103 21.05 5.94 23.92
N TYR A 104 19.76 5.99 24.22
CA TYR A 104 18.90 7.18 24.08
C TYR A 104 18.15 7.51 25.39
N PRO A 105 18.88 7.77 26.51
CA PRO A 105 18.27 7.90 27.84
C PRO A 105 17.32 9.09 28.00
N ASP A 106 17.44 10.09 27.12
CA ASP A 106 16.63 11.32 27.15
C ASP A 106 15.49 11.33 26.12
N TYR A 107 15.31 10.25 25.37
CA TYR A 107 14.27 10.11 24.35
C TYR A 107 13.12 9.24 24.86
N THR A 108 11.95 9.49 24.32
CA THR A 108 10.76 8.64 24.49
C THR A 108 10.46 7.92 23.18
N VAL A 109 9.97 6.70 23.27
CA VAL A 109 9.47 5.96 22.11
C VAL A 109 8.15 6.58 21.70
N ASP A 110 8.05 7.02 20.46
CA ASP A 110 6.83 7.56 19.85
C ASP A 110 6.10 6.49 19.06
N GLU A 111 6.77 5.87 18.10
CA GLU A 111 6.22 4.86 17.23
C GLU A 111 7.14 3.64 17.13
N VAL A 112 6.55 2.48 16.92
CA VAL A 112 7.27 1.24 16.68
C VAL A 112 6.60 0.46 15.57
N ASP A 113 7.39 0.05 14.59
CA ASP A 113 6.98 -0.87 13.55
C ASP A 113 7.75 -2.18 13.64
N TRP A 114 7.05 -3.27 13.38
CA TRP A 114 7.67 -4.53 13.06
C TRP A 114 7.95 -4.60 11.57
N VAL A 115 9.22 -4.69 11.21
CA VAL A 115 9.68 -4.71 9.83
C VAL A 115 10.15 -6.10 9.45
N GLU A 116 9.53 -6.68 8.44
CA GLU A 116 9.89 -7.95 7.83
C GLU A 116 10.61 -7.70 6.50
N THR A 117 11.76 -8.35 6.29
CA THR A 117 12.55 -8.26 5.05
C THR A 117 13.07 -9.64 4.65
N PRO A 118 13.53 -9.84 3.38
CA PRO A 118 14.18 -11.08 2.96
C PRO A 118 15.43 -11.44 3.77
N ASP A 119 16.12 -10.44 4.34
CA ASP A 119 17.38 -10.60 5.06
C ASP A 119 17.21 -10.76 6.58
N GLY A 120 15.98 -10.62 7.08
CA GLY A 120 15.66 -10.72 8.50
C GLY A 120 14.72 -9.62 8.97
N ASN A 121 14.29 -9.74 10.21
CA ASN A 121 13.27 -8.86 10.78
C ASN A 121 13.86 -7.99 11.88
N TYR A 122 13.26 -6.82 12.10
CA TYR A 122 13.69 -5.88 13.14
C TYR A 122 12.53 -4.98 13.58
N TYR A 123 12.72 -4.27 14.67
CA TYR A 123 11.87 -3.17 15.09
C TYR A 123 12.44 -1.87 14.54
N GLU A 124 11.67 -1.12 13.79
CA GLU A 124 11.93 0.28 13.52
C GLU A 124 11.29 1.10 14.63
N VAL A 125 12.10 1.87 15.35
CA VAL A 125 11.65 2.63 16.51
C VAL A 125 11.88 4.10 16.25
N GLU A 126 10.80 4.88 16.27
CA GLU A 126 10.86 6.33 16.27
C GLU A 126 10.96 6.85 17.69
N LEU A 127 11.97 7.70 17.93
CA LEU A 127 12.31 8.26 19.21
C LEU A 127 12.17 9.77 19.16
N GLU A 128 11.38 10.33 20.06
CA GLU A 128 11.19 11.78 20.18
C GLU A 128 11.90 12.36 21.40
N LYS A 129 12.35 13.59 21.26
CA LYS A 129 12.85 14.42 22.37
C LYS A 129 12.48 15.88 22.12
N PRO A 130 11.83 16.59 23.06
CA PRO A 130 11.42 17.97 22.87
C PRO A 130 12.54 18.88 22.41
N GLY A 131 12.36 19.59 21.29
CA GLY A 131 13.29 20.56 20.74
C GLY A 131 14.45 19.97 19.92
N THR A 132 14.42 18.68 19.62
CA THR A 132 15.35 18.00 18.71
C THR A 132 14.57 17.31 17.59
N PRO A 133 15.20 17.04 16.43
CA PRO A 133 14.62 16.16 15.43
C PRO A 133 14.44 14.74 15.99
N ASP A 134 13.41 14.05 15.51
CA ASP A 134 13.18 12.65 15.83
C ASP A 134 14.30 11.76 15.29
N VAL A 135 14.50 10.64 15.95
CA VAL A 135 15.54 9.65 15.61
C VAL A 135 14.87 8.32 15.31
N ARG A 136 15.15 7.76 14.13
CA ARG A 136 14.72 6.39 13.79
C ARG A 136 15.88 5.42 13.97
N VAL A 137 15.59 4.29 14.60
CA VAL A 137 16.55 3.25 14.94
C VAL A 137 16.00 1.88 14.60
N ASN A 138 16.77 1.10 13.84
CA ASN A 138 16.42 -0.27 13.48
C ASN A 138 17.15 -1.25 14.42
N VAL A 139 16.39 -1.97 15.24
CA VAL A 139 16.91 -2.86 16.29
C VAL A 139 16.32 -4.26 16.13
N LYS A 140 17.20 -5.26 16.06
CA LYS A 140 16.79 -6.66 16.06
C LYS A 140 16.27 -7.10 17.41
N GLU A 141 15.55 -8.21 17.45
CA GLU A 141 14.96 -8.77 18.66
C GLU A 141 16.00 -9.02 19.80
N ASP A 142 17.25 -9.28 19.43
CA ASP A 142 18.37 -9.50 20.36
C ASP A 142 19.03 -8.20 20.87
N GLY A 143 18.51 -7.03 20.47
CA GLY A 143 19.02 -5.72 20.84
C GLY A 143 20.20 -5.22 20.02
N THR A 144 20.61 -5.93 18.96
CA THR A 144 21.63 -5.46 18.01
C THR A 144 21.00 -4.60 16.90
N LEU A 145 21.80 -3.74 16.29
CA LEU A 145 21.33 -2.97 15.13
C LEU A 145 21.10 -3.86 13.90
N ALA A 146 20.06 -3.52 13.13
CA ALA A 146 19.72 -4.21 11.89
C ALA A 146 20.56 -3.73 10.70
#